data_9590f9087775a300c69ae87aa89e42fe
#
_entry.id   9590f9087775a300c69ae87aa89e42fe
#
_cell.length_a   1.000
_cell.length_b   1.000
_cell.length_c   1.000
_cell.angle_alpha   90.00
_cell.angle_beta   90.00
_cell.angle_gamma   90.00
#
_symmetry.space_group_name_H-M   'P 1'
#
loop_
_entity.id
_entity.type
_entity.pdbx_description
1 polymer ?
#
loop_
_entity_poly.entity_id
_entity_poly.type
_entity_poly.pdbx_seq_one_letter_code
_entity_poly.pdbx_strand_id
1 'polypeptide(L)'
;MKLLVVDLKSKWCVIVLILFYISLVLFVSFVGVSSFYPGRLDGIYTGVSHNFVPFATIGTYLFNIHSYNFDTWFYNTFGMVLLFIPIGVLIPLLLPKLKNALTIVLILMFSLTIESVQYVTQLGVFDVDDIMLNSLGGLIGILVFSYLKRKRLFN
;
A
#
# COMPACT_ATOMS: atom_id res chain seq x y z
N MET A 1 -2.61 -34.82 -0.16
CA MET A 1 -3.21 -33.46 -0.17
C MET A 1 -2.82 -32.84 -1.51
N LYS A 2 -3.76 -32.82 -2.49
CA LYS A 2 -3.48 -32.30 -3.84
C LYS A 2 -3.24 -30.79 -3.73
N LEU A 3 -2.03 -30.38 -4.04
CA LEU A 3 -1.64 -28.98 -4.21
C LEU A 3 -2.49 -28.36 -5.31
N LEU A 4 -3.11 -27.22 -4.99
CA LEU A 4 -3.86 -26.42 -5.95
C LEU A 4 -2.94 -26.06 -7.13
N VAL A 5 -3.07 -26.82 -8.21
CA VAL A 5 -2.59 -26.37 -9.51
C VAL A 5 -3.42 -25.13 -9.83
N VAL A 6 -2.78 -23.96 -9.92
CA VAL A 6 -3.43 -22.72 -10.34
C VAL A 6 -3.78 -22.88 -11.82
N ASP A 7 -4.91 -23.51 -12.09
CA ASP A 7 -5.49 -23.67 -13.42
C ASP A 7 -5.96 -22.30 -13.98
N LEU A 8 -6.20 -22.21 -15.27
CA LEU A 8 -6.68 -20.98 -15.94
C LEU A 8 -7.86 -20.32 -15.22
N LYS A 9 -8.77 -21.10 -14.64
CA LYS A 9 -9.85 -20.59 -13.77
C LYS A 9 -9.31 -19.88 -12.53
N SER A 10 -8.22 -20.37 -11.95
CA SER A 10 -7.56 -19.78 -10.80
C SER A 10 -6.85 -18.46 -11.16
N LYS A 11 -6.29 -18.31 -12.36
CA LYS A 11 -5.68 -17.02 -12.81
C LYS A 11 -6.70 -15.91 -12.91
N TRP A 12 -7.89 -16.20 -13.45
CA TRP A 12 -8.98 -15.21 -13.47
C TRP A 12 -9.42 -14.79 -12.08
N CYS A 13 -9.50 -15.72 -11.14
CA CYS A 13 -9.78 -15.41 -9.74
C CYS A 13 -8.72 -14.48 -9.13
N VAL A 14 -7.44 -14.75 -9.41
CA VAL A 14 -6.34 -13.89 -8.94
C VAL A 14 -6.41 -12.49 -9.57
N ILE A 15 -6.71 -12.41 -10.86
CA ILE A 15 -6.88 -11.13 -11.55
C ILE A 15 -8.03 -10.31 -10.93
N VAL A 16 -9.19 -10.95 -10.74
CA VAL A 16 -10.35 -10.30 -10.12
C VAL A 16 -10.00 -9.83 -8.70
N LEU A 17 -9.31 -10.67 -7.92
CA LEU A 17 -8.87 -10.32 -6.57
C LEU A 17 -7.91 -9.14 -6.57
N ILE A 18 -6.94 -9.10 -7.50
CA ILE A 18 -6.01 -7.97 -7.64
C ILE A 18 -6.75 -6.69 -8.01
N LEU A 19 -7.65 -6.75 -9.00
CA LEU A 19 -8.42 -5.57 -9.42
C LEU A 19 -9.30 -5.04 -8.28
N PHE A 20 -9.98 -5.94 -7.57
CA PHE A 20 -10.74 -5.59 -6.37
C PHE A 20 -9.85 -4.95 -5.31
N TYR A 21 -8.67 -5.54 -5.06
CA TYR A 21 -7.76 -5.04 -4.04
C TYR A 21 -7.13 -3.69 -4.42
N ILE A 22 -6.75 -3.49 -5.68
CA ILE A 22 -6.29 -2.19 -6.18
C ILE A 22 -7.40 -1.14 -6.00
N SER A 23 -8.65 -1.48 -6.34
CA SER A 23 -9.78 -0.57 -6.13
C SER A 23 -9.97 -0.22 -4.65
N LEU A 24 -9.78 -1.18 -3.75
CA LEU A 24 -9.81 -0.96 -2.30
C LEU A 24 -8.68 -0.01 -1.85
N VAL A 25 -7.45 -0.25 -2.32
CA VAL A 25 -6.30 0.61 -2.00
C VAL A 25 -6.55 2.04 -2.47
N LEU A 26 -7.00 2.21 -3.71
CA LEU A 26 -7.33 3.54 -4.25
C LEU A 26 -8.48 4.19 -3.45
N PHE A 27 -9.52 3.44 -3.13
CA PHE A 27 -10.61 3.94 -2.30
C PHE A 27 -10.11 4.42 -0.93
N VAL A 28 -9.30 3.62 -0.24
CA VAL A 28 -8.73 3.97 1.07
C VAL A 28 -7.81 5.18 0.93
N SER A 29 -6.97 5.23 -0.10
CA SER A 29 -6.01 6.33 -0.31
C SER A 29 -6.68 7.67 -0.64
N PHE A 30 -7.80 7.66 -1.38
CA PHE A 30 -8.44 8.90 -1.82
C PHE A 30 -9.69 9.27 -1.01
N VAL A 31 -10.46 8.30 -0.55
CA VAL A 31 -11.75 8.51 0.13
C VAL A 31 -11.64 8.24 1.63
N GLY A 32 -10.95 7.16 2.02
CA GLY A 32 -10.80 6.77 3.43
C GLY A 32 -10.15 7.85 4.26
N VAL A 33 -9.15 8.52 3.72
CA VAL A 33 -8.44 9.62 4.41
C VAL A 33 -9.32 10.86 4.53
N SER A 34 -10.21 11.14 3.56
CA SER A 34 -11.12 12.29 3.63
C SER A 34 -12.15 12.14 4.75
N SER A 35 -12.52 10.92 5.12
CA SER A 35 -13.46 10.65 6.22
C SER A 35 -12.85 10.97 7.59
N PHE A 36 -11.52 10.90 7.74
CA PHE A 36 -10.81 11.26 8.96
C PHE A 36 -10.47 12.76 9.03
N TYR A 37 -10.50 13.45 7.90
CA TYR A 37 -10.23 14.89 7.81
C TYR A 37 -11.39 15.57 7.05
N PRO A 38 -12.48 15.94 7.75
CA PRO A 38 -13.58 16.71 7.16
C PRO A 38 -13.04 18.01 6.55
N GLY A 39 -13.40 18.33 5.32
CA GLY A 39 -12.88 19.47 4.56
C GLY A 39 -11.87 19.10 3.46
N ARG A 40 -11.44 17.85 3.38
CA ARG A 40 -10.51 17.39 2.34
C ARG A 40 -11.18 17.33 0.95
N LEU A 41 -12.49 17.07 0.91
CA LEU A 41 -13.29 17.07 -0.33
C LEU A 41 -13.72 18.47 -0.76
N ASP A 42 -13.61 19.48 0.12
CA ASP A 42 -14.04 20.85 -0.19
C ASP A 42 -12.99 21.64 -0.98
N GLY A 43 -11.92 20.99 -1.45
CA GLY A 43 -10.91 21.57 -2.35
C GLY A 43 -10.05 22.69 -1.74
N ILE A 44 -10.13 22.92 -0.43
CA ILE A 44 -9.43 23.98 0.26
C ILE A 44 -8.40 23.39 1.22
N TYR A 45 -7.38 22.70 0.64
CA TYR A 45 -6.17 22.36 1.39
C TYR A 45 -5.20 23.56 1.41
N THR A 46 -5.66 24.70 1.93
CA THR A 46 -4.78 25.81 2.23
C THR A 46 -4.15 25.56 3.59
N GLY A 47 -2.90 25.10 3.60
CA GLY A 47 -2.11 25.04 4.82
C GLY A 47 -1.50 23.69 5.21
N VAL A 48 -1.74 22.60 4.46
CA VAL A 48 -1.05 21.33 4.70
C VAL A 48 0.21 21.28 3.85
N SER A 49 1.37 21.22 4.50
CA SER A 49 2.66 21.12 3.80
C SER A 49 2.89 19.70 3.30
N HIS A 50 3.25 19.57 2.02
CA HIS A 50 3.75 18.32 1.48
C HIS A 50 5.05 17.91 2.18
N ASN A 51 5.22 16.61 2.43
CA ASN A 51 6.44 16.09 3.03
C ASN A 51 7.37 15.50 1.96
N PHE A 52 8.47 16.19 1.72
CA PHE A 52 9.56 15.72 0.84
C PHE A 52 10.78 15.23 1.64
N VAL A 53 10.72 15.26 2.97
CA VAL A 53 11.83 14.90 3.84
C VAL A 53 11.61 13.49 4.37
N PRO A 54 12.47 12.51 4.00
CA PRO A 54 12.35 11.15 4.52
C PRO A 54 12.40 11.11 6.05
N PHE A 55 11.56 10.26 6.64
CA PHE A 55 11.38 10.04 8.07
C PHE A 55 10.77 11.20 8.87
N ALA A 56 10.33 12.28 8.23
CA ALA A 56 9.74 13.41 8.95
C ALA A 56 8.37 13.06 9.53
N THR A 57 7.49 12.47 8.72
CA THR A 57 6.15 12.04 9.15
C THR A 57 6.24 10.82 10.07
N ILE A 58 7.06 9.83 9.72
CA ILE A 58 7.31 8.65 10.57
C ILE A 58 7.83 9.09 11.94
N GLY A 59 8.83 9.98 11.97
CA GLY A 59 9.39 10.53 13.22
C GLY A 59 8.35 11.26 14.04
N THR A 60 7.52 12.10 13.39
CA THR A 60 6.45 12.83 14.05
C THR A 60 5.49 11.89 14.79
N TYR A 61 5.03 10.82 14.15
CA TYR A 61 4.11 9.87 14.78
C TYR A 61 4.80 8.98 15.84
N LEU A 62 6.05 8.57 15.63
CA LEU A 62 6.78 7.74 16.58
C LEU A 62 7.14 8.48 17.88
N PHE A 63 7.56 9.74 17.76
CA PHE A 63 7.99 10.51 18.95
C PHE A 63 6.86 11.25 19.66
N ASN A 64 5.70 11.43 18.99
CA ASN A 64 4.57 12.17 19.56
C ASN A 64 3.31 11.29 19.68
N ILE A 65 3.46 10.02 20.02
CA ILE A 65 2.35 9.05 20.11
C ILE A 65 1.20 9.52 21.01
N HIS A 66 1.52 10.25 22.08
CA HIS A 66 0.53 10.77 23.02
C HIS A 66 -0.24 11.99 22.50
N SER A 67 0.21 12.61 21.41
CA SER A 67 -0.43 13.80 20.83
C SER A 67 -1.51 13.46 19.81
N TYR A 68 -1.61 12.20 19.39
CA TYR A 68 -2.55 11.71 18.40
C TYR A 68 -3.52 10.70 19.01
N ASN A 69 -4.74 10.65 18.48
CA ASN A 69 -5.63 9.52 18.79
C ASN A 69 -5.05 8.23 18.18
N PHE A 70 -5.39 7.10 18.80
CA PHE A 70 -4.85 5.79 18.39
C PHE A 70 -5.12 5.48 16.91
N ASP A 71 -6.32 5.78 16.40
CA ASP A 71 -6.70 5.47 15.02
C ASP A 71 -5.84 6.24 14.01
N THR A 72 -5.64 7.54 14.22
CA THR A 72 -4.78 8.39 13.37
C THR A 72 -3.34 7.92 13.43
N TRP A 73 -2.83 7.65 14.63
CA TRP A 73 -1.47 7.15 14.82
C TRP A 73 -1.26 5.80 14.13
N PHE A 74 -2.17 4.84 14.38
CA PHE A 74 -2.07 3.49 13.79
C PHE A 74 -2.16 3.52 12.28
N TYR A 75 -3.10 4.29 11.73
CA TYR A 75 -3.28 4.41 10.29
C TYR A 75 -2.03 4.96 9.59
N ASN A 76 -1.46 6.05 10.11
CA ASN A 76 -0.31 6.72 9.49
C ASN A 76 1.04 6.01 9.74
N THR A 77 1.10 5.01 10.62
CA THR A 77 2.33 4.22 10.87
C THR A 77 2.23 2.82 10.32
N PHE A 78 1.22 2.07 10.74
CA PHE A 78 1.07 0.65 10.39
C PHE A 78 0.05 0.41 9.28
N GLY A 79 -0.98 1.26 9.16
CA GLY A 79 -2.05 1.09 8.19
C GLY A 79 -1.54 1.02 6.77
N MET A 80 -0.62 1.93 6.38
CA MET A 80 0.00 1.96 5.05
C MET A 80 0.81 0.68 4.77
N VAL A 81 1.60 0.22 5.75
CA VAL A 81 2.36 -1.04 5.62
C VAL A 81 1.41 -2.21 5.42
N LEU A 82 0.38 -2.35 6.28
CA LEU A 82 -0.59 -3.44 6.21
C LEU A 82 -1.38 -3.44 4.90
N LEU A 83 -1.71 -2.26 4.39
CA LEU A 83 -2.44 -2.08 3.13
C LEU A 83 -1.63 -2.56 1.92
N PHE A 84 -0.30 -2.56 1.97
CA PHE A 84 0.54 -2.96 0.83
C PHE A 84 1.07 -4.41 0.93
N ILE A 85 0.94 -5.10 2.07
CA ILE A 85 1.31 -6.51 2.20
C ILE A 85 0.61 -7.40 1.16
N PRO A 86 -0.73 -7.34 0.98
CA PRO A 86 -1.41 -8.17 0.00
C PRO A 86 -0.96 -7.93 -1.44
N ILE A 87 -0.61 -6.69 -1.82
CA ILE A 87 -0.06 -6.37 -3.14
C ILE A 87 1.25 -7.13 -3.36
N GLY A 88 2.12 -7.14 -2.35
CA GLY A 88 3.39 -7.87 -2.38
C GLY A 88 3.23 -9.39 -2.50
N VAL A 89 2.09 -9.95 -2.07
CA VAL A 89 1.75 -11.37 -2.26
C VAL A 89 1.09 -11.61 -3.62
N LEU A 90 0.15 -10.77 -4.03
CA LEU A 90 -0.70 -10.97 -5.20
C LEU A 90 0.07 -10.81 -6.52
N ILE A 91 1.00 -9.85 -6.60
CA ILE A 91 1.81 -9.66 -7.83
C ILE A 91 2.64 -10.91 -8.17
N PRO A 92 3.46 -11.47 -7.27
CA PRO A 92 4.19 -12.71 -7.57
C PRO A 92 3.29 -13.93 -7.80
N LEU A 93 2.11 -13.95 -7.19
CA LEU A 93 1.13 -15.01 -7.41
C LEU A 93 0.58 -14.97 -8.84
N LEU A 94 0.30 -13.76 -9.35
CA LEU A 94 -0.16 -13.57 -10.74
C LEU A 94 0.98 -13.78 -11.76
N LEU A 95 2.17 -13.27 -11.43
CA LEU A 95 3.35 -13.22 -12.30
C LEU A 95 4.51 -14.02 -11.69
N PRO A 96 4.41 -15.37 -11.59
CA PRO A 96 5.38 -16.19 -10.87
C PRO A 96 6.79 -16.22 -11.47
N LYS A 97 6.95 -15.73 -12.70
CA LYS A 97 8.25 -15.59 -13.40
C LYS A 97 8.90 -14.22 -13.15
N LEU A 98 8.17 -13.28 -12.52
CA LEU A 98 8.70 -11.97 -12.23
C LEU A 98 9.75 -12.05 -11.13
N LYS A 99 10.88 -11.37 -11.32
CA LYS A 99 11.91 -11.26 -10.28
C LYS A 99 11.41 -10.38 -9.13
N ASN A 100 11.74 -10.75 -7.89
CA ASN A 100 11.35 -9.97 -6.70
C ASN A 100 11.76 -8.49 -6.80
N ALA A 101 12.94 -8.20 -7.35
CA ALA A 101 13.40 -6.84 -7.56
C ALA A 101 12.44 -6.03 -8.46
N LEU A 102 11.94 -6.64 -9.55
CA LEU A 102 10.98 -5.97 -10.43
C LEU A 102 9.61 -5.81 -9.77
N THR A 103 9.22 -6.77 -8.93
CA THR A 103 8.00 -6.65 -8.11
C THR A 103 8.10 -5.45 -7.17
N ILE A 104 9.24 -5.24 -6.52
CA ILE A 104 9.48 -4.07 -5.65
C ILE A 104 9.39 -2.77 -6.46
N VAL A 105 10.00 -2.73 -7.65
CA VAL A 105 9.91 -1.56 -8.54
C VAL A 105 8.46 -1.25 -8.92
N LEU A 106 7.65 -2.27 -9.24
CA LEU A 106 6.22 -2.07 -9.55
C LEU A 106 5.45 -1.50 -8.35
N ILE A 107 5.73 -1.98 -7.14
CA ILE A 107 5.11 -1.48 -5.90
C ILE A 107 5.51 -0.03 -5.65
N LEU A 108 6.80 0.29 -5.78
CA LEU A 108 7.31 1.66 -5.68
C LEU A 108 6.62 2.60 -6.68
N MET A 109 6.55 2.18 -7.95
CA MET A 109 5.89 2.98 -8.99
C MET A 109 4.40 3.17 -8.74
N PHE A 110 3.72 2.15 -8.22
CA PHE A 110 2.31 2.23 -7.86
C PHE A 110 2.09 3.21 -6.70
N SER A 111 2.89 3.11 -5.63
CA SER A 111 2.83 4.04 -4.50
C SER A 111 3.15 5.47 -4.94
N LEU A 112 4.22 5.68 -5.71
CA LEU A 112 4.57 6.99 -6.26
C LEU A 112 3.46 7.57 -7.13
N THR A 113 2.75 6.72 -7.90
CA THR A 113 1.61 7.17 -8.70
C THR A 113 0.47 7.68 -7.82
N ILE A 114 0.16 6.96 -6.73
CA ILE A 114 -0.86 7.40 -5.76
C ILE A 114 -0.50 8.78 -5.21
N GLU A 115 0.71 8.93 -4.68
CA GLU A 115 1.19 10.19 -4.10
C GLU A 115 1.22 11.33 -5.13
N SER A 116 1.64 11.04 -6.38
CA SER A 116 1.64 12.04 -7.45
C SER A 116 0.22 12.49 -7.82
N VAL A 117 -0.73 11.56 -7.87
CA VAL A 117 -2.14 11.88 -8.15
C VAL A 117 -2.72 12.68 -7.00
N GLN A 118 -2.44 12.33 -5.74
CA GLN A 118 -2.87 13.10 -4.58
C GLN A 118 -2.33 14.54 -4.62
N TYR A 119 -1.05 14.69 -5.00
CA TYR A 119 -0.42 15.99 -5.16
C TYR A 119 -1.10 16.85 -6.23
N VAL A 120 -1.29 16.29 -7.44
CA VAL A 120 -1.86 17.03 -8.59
C VAL A 120 -3.34 17.34 -8.40
N THR A 121 -4.11 16.40 -7.84
CA THR A 121 -5.55 16.57 -7.64
C THR A 121 -5.89 17.32 -6.35
N GLN A 122 -4.90 17.54 -5.48
CA GLN A 122 -5.11 18.10 -4.14
C GLN A 122 -6.11 17.28 -3.26
N LEU A 123 -6.37 16.04 -3.64
CA LEU A 123 -7.17 15.10 -2.85
C LEU A 123 -6.38 14.44 -1.71
N GLY A 124 -5.12 14.79 -1.58
CA GLY A 124 -4.21 14.32 -0.56
C GLY A 124 -2.99 15.22 -0.39
N VAL A 125 -2.10 14.80 0.48
CA VAL A 125 -0.82 15.45 0.73
C VAL A 125 0.27 14.51 0.26
N PHE A 126 1.15 14.97 -0.61
CA PHE A 126 2.31 14.19 -1.01
C PHE A 126 3.19 13.90 0.21
N ASP A 127 3.47 12.65 0.47
CA ASP A 127 4.34 12.22 1.56
C ASP A 127 5.31 11.12 1.11
N VAL A 128 6.60 11.44 1.16
CA VAL A 128 7.66 10.47 0.81
C VAL A 128 7.70 9.29 1.79
N ASP A 129 7.29 9.50 3.03
CA ASP A 129 7.26 8.44 4.04
C ASP A 129 6.16 7.41 3.76
N ASP A 130 5.04 7.82 3.16
CA ASP A 130 4.00 6.90 2.71
C ASP A 130 4.51 5.99 1.59
N ILE A 131 5.34 6.52 0.67
CA ILE A 131 6.01 5.69 -0.35
C ILE A 131 6.94 4.66 0.31
N MET A 132 7.66 5.05 1.35
CA MET A 132 8.54 4.15 2.08
C MET A 132 7.76 3.07 2.84
N LEU A 133 6.69 3.43 3.56
CA LEU A 133 5.85 2.50 4.31
C LEU A 133 5.11 1.52 3.38
N ASN A 134 4.57 2.00 2.26
CA ASN A 134 3.93 1.18 1.24
C ASN A 134 4.92 0.18 0.64
N SER A 135 6.14 0.63 0.35
CA SER A 135 7.20 -0.23 -0.18
C SER A 135 7.65 -1.28 0.83
N LEU A 136 7.74 -0.91 2.11
CA LEU A 136 8.01 -1.85 3.20
C LEU A 136 6.91 -2.91 3.31
N GLY A 137 5.65 -2.51 3.23
CA GLY A 137 4.51 -3.43 3.20
C GLY A 137 4.60 -4.41 2.04
N GLY A 138 4.88 -3.90 0.83
CA GLY A 138 5.08 -4.73 -0.35
C GLY A 138 6.25 -5.71 -0.21
N LEU A 139 7.37 -5.28 0.37
CA LEU A 139 8.51 -6.14 0.66
C LEU A 139 8.15 -7.27 1.63
N ILE A 140 7.44 -6.96 2.71
CA ILE A 140 6.93 -7.96 3.65
C ILE A 140 6.03 -8.96 2.91
N GLY A 141 5.13 -8.49 2.03
CA GLY A 141 4.28 -9.35 1.21
C GLY A 141 5.07 -10.30 0.31
N ILE A 142 6.12 -9.82 -0.36
CA ILE A 142 7.01 -10.65 -1.18
C ILE A 142 7.71 -11.72 -0.32
N LEU A 143 8.17 -11.37 0.88
CA LEU A 143 8.80 -12.31 1.80
C LEU A 143 7.81 -13.38 2.27
N VAL A 144 6.58 -12.99 2.62
CA VAL A 144 5.48 -13.91 2.97
C VAL A 144 5.20 -14.85 1.81
N PHE A 145 5.02 -14.35 0.58
CA PHE A 145 4.82 -15.18 -0.60
C PHE A 145 5.98 -16.17 -0.81
N SER A 146 7.21 -15.69 -0.73
CA SER A 146 8.41 -16.52 -0.91
C SER A 146 8.51 -17.64 0.13
N TYR A 147 8.16 -17.33 1.39
CA TYR A 147 8.08 -18.30 2.47
C TYR A 147 7.00 -19.38 2.21
N LEU A 148 5.78 -18.96 1.85
CA LEU A 148 4.67 -19.86 1.57
C LEU A 148 4.96 -20.75 0.35
N LYS A 149 5.58 -20.19 -0.69
CA LYS A 149 6.03 -20.94 -1.86
C LYS A 149 7.08 -21.99 -1.49
N ARG A 150 8.06 -21.65 -0.63
CA ARG A 150 9.05 -22.59 -0.14
C ARG A 150 8.44 -23.74 0.66
N LYS A 151 7.37 -23.47 1.40
CA LYS A 151 6.59 -24.49 2.13
C LYS A 151 5.67 -25.31 1.23
N ARG A 152 5.73 -25.12 -0.09
CA ARG A 152 4.84 -25.75 -1.09
C ARG A 152 3.35 -25.55 -0.85
N LEU A 153 2.98 -24.43 -0.25
CA LEU A 153 1.60 -24.01 -0.07
C LEU A 153 1.04 -23.35 -1.33
N PHE A 154 1.93 -22.84 -2.18
CA PHE A 154 1.63 -22.40 -3.54
C PHE A 154 2.57 -23.13 -4.51
N ASN A 155 1.98 -23.84 -5.48
CA ASN A 155 2.69 -24.47 -6.61
C ASN A 155 2.33 -23.77 -7.90
#